data_d18e099a2e9e15d6303c022d19ac5a6c
#
_entry.id   d18e099a2e9e15d6303c022d19ac5a6c
#
_cell.length_a   1.000
_cell.length_b   1.000
_cell.length_c   1.000
_cell.angle_alpha   90.00
_cell.angle_beta   90.00
_cell.angle_gamma   90.00
#
_symmetry.space_group_name_H-M   'P 1'
#
loop_
_entity.id
_entity.type
_entity.pdbx_description
1 polymer ?
#
loop_
_entity_poly.entity_id
_entity_poly.type
_entity_poly.pdbx_seq_one_letter_code
_entity_poly.pdbx_strand_id
1 'polypeptide(L)'
;MRNTDRHVDLWELFPFTPEVGYLGLAIVSFFGSLIPFVPIPSFVLVATMAVGEQFDIHILVLIAALTSTAAKQIIFYVSYGGRKIISEKTKKRMKPFQKLVKRYGGSAAFFAAATPIPDDLVYIPLGLAKYNPKRFFIATLLGKVVLYYVIVLISHYMGLSLLEPILQDIQDPLPVYLGIIALGVAMTVIVILLLRLNWERILGRFAPWTLDDNDNSDQN
;
A
#
# COMPACT_ATOMS: atom_id res chain seq x y z
N MET A 1 40.17 -4.78 -25.88
CA MET A 1 38.72 -4.90 -25.71
C MET A 1 38.41 -4.57 -24.26
N ARG A 2 37.90 -3.36 -24.00
CA ARG A 2 37.66 -2.84 -22.68
C ARG A 2 36.19 -3.12 -22.39
N ASN A 3 35.92 -4.18 -21.57
CA ASN A 3 34.58 -4.44 -21.03
C ASN A 3 34.22 -3.25 -20.13
N THR A 4 33.47 -2.32 -20.64
CA THR A 4 32.78 -1.32 -19.83
C THR A 4 31.56 -2.01 -19.27
N ASP A 5 31.73 -2.67 -18.12
CA ASP A 5 30.63 -3.02 -17.26
C ASP A 5 29.93 -1.72 -16.85
N ARG A 6 28.90 -1.36 -17.61
CA ARG A 6 27.99 -0.31 -17.22
C ARG A 6 27.17 -0.86 -16.06
N HIS A 7 27.71 -0.74 -14.84
CA HIS A 7 26.88 -0.80 -13.67
C HIS A 7 25.83 0.31 -13.83
N VAL A 8 24.57 -0.08 -13.98
CA VAL A 8 23.47 0.88 -13.89
C VAL A 8 23.58 1.46 -12.50
N ASP A 9 23.93 2.74 -12.43
CA ASP A 9 24.05 3.43 -11.17
C ASP A 9 22.60 3.60 -10.64
N LEU A 10 22.24 2.81 -9.62
CA LEU A 10 20.90 2.81 -9.03
C LEU A 10 20.47 4.21 -8.58
N TRP A 11 21.46 5.08 -8.35
CA TRP A 11 21.24 6.45 -7.94
C TRP A 11 20.73 7.33 -9.10
N GLU A 12 21.02 6.98 -10.38
CA GLU A 12 20.48 7.68 -11.54
C GLU A 12 18.97 7.44 -11.74
N LEU A 13 18.43 6.33 -11.21
CA LEU A 13 17.01 6.04 -11.27
C LEU A 13 16.17 6.87 -10.28
N PHE A 14 16.81 7.46 -9.29
CA PHE A 14 16.15 8.29 -8.29
C PHE A 14 16.68 9.72 -8.38
N PRO A 15 15.80 10.73 -8.51
CA PRO A 15 16.20 12.13 -8.51
C PRO A 15 16.74 12.61 -7.14
N PHE A 16 16.81 11.69 -6.16
CA PHE A 16 17.24 11.95 -4.78
C PHE A 16 18.53 11.17 -4.54
N THR A 17 19.64 11.89 -4.39
CA THR A 17 20.94 11.31 -4.07
C THR A 17 20.99 10.79 -2.63
N PRO A 18 21.91 9.86 -2.29
CA PRO A 18 22.14 9.40 -0.91
C PRO A 18 22.41 10.54 0.06
N GLU A 19 22.89 11.67 -0.46
CA GLU A 19 23.20 12.88 0.30
C GLU A 19 21.94 13.52 0.92
N VAL A 20 20.75 13.27 0.37
CA VAL A 20 19.48 13.74 0.92
C VAL A 20 19.07 12.97 2.17
N GLY A 21 19.63 11.76 2.37
CA GLY A 21 19.49 11.00 3.60
C GLY A 21 18.04 10.69 4.01
N TYR A 22 17.78 10.76 5.31
CA TYR A 22 16.46 10.44 5.90
C TYR A 22 15.33 11.34 5.40
N LEU A 23 15.62 12.61 5.05
CA LEU A 23 14.61 13.52 4.51
C LEU A 23 14.16 13.09 3.11
N GLY A 24 15.10 12.67 2.26
CA GLY A 24 14.79 12.13 0.94
C GLY A 24 13.94 10.88 1.03
N LEU A 25 14.27 9.97 1.95
CA LEU A 25 13.47 8.79 2.23
C LEU A 25 12.04 9.16 2.65
N ALA A 26 11.89 10.14 3.54
CA ALA A 26 10.58 10.60 4.01
C ALA A 26 9.73 11.15 2.83
N ILE A 27 10.32 11.98 1.98
CA ILE A 27 9.66 12.57 0.82
C ILE A 27 9.26 11.48 -0.19
N VAL A 28 10.19 10.61 -0.57
CA VAL A 28 9.92 9.55 -1.55
C VAL A 28 8.88 8.56 -1.02
N SER A 29 8.96 8.17 0.25
CA SER A 29 8.00 7.25 0.87
C SER A 29 6.62 7.87 0.99
N PHE A 30 6.53 9.16 1.30
CA PHE A 30 5.25 9.88 1.39
C PHE A 30 4.60 10.02 0.01
N PHE A 31 5.27 10.70 -0.93
CA PHE A 31 4.70 10.98 -2.24
C PHE A 31 4.54 9.70 -3.07
N GLY A 32 5.47 8.75 -2.96
CA GLY A 32 5.37 7.45 -3.61
C GLY A 32 4.17 6.63 -3.12
N SER A 33 3.79 6.77 -1.85
CA SER A 33 2.62 6.10 -1.28
C SER A 33 1.32 6.88 -1.49
N LEU A 34 1.38 8.16 -1.88
CA LEU A 34 0.21 9.01 -2.06
C LEU A 34 -0.54 8.71 -3.36
N ILE A 35 0.14 8.20 -4.38
CA ILE A 35 -0.47 7.86 -5.66
C ILE A 35 -1.07 6.44 -5.55
N PRO A 36 -2.43 6.30 -5.64
CA PRO A 36 -3.05 4.99 -5.54
C PRO A 36 -2.62 4.09 -6.71
N PHE A 37 -2.41 2.81 -6.41
CA PHE A 37 -2.10 1.75 -7.38
C PHE A 37 -0.79 1.90 -8.15
N VAL A 38 -0.03 2.95 -7.93
CA VAL A 38 1.30 3.11 -8.54
C VAL A 38 2.34 2.63 -7.55
N PRO A 39 3.03 1.52 -7.82
CA PRO A 39 4.11 1.07 -6.98
C PRO A 39 5.33 1.94 -7.22
N ILE A 40 5.38 3.13 -6.64
CA ILE A 40 6.63 3.88 -6.60
C ILE A 40 7.56 3.16 -5.63
N PRO A 41 8.77 2.83 -6.04
CA PRO A 41 9.60 1.89 -5.32
C PRO A 41 10.28 2.50 -4.09
N SER A 42 9.49 3.03 -3.14
CA SER A 42 10.03 3.46 -1.84
C SER A 42 10.73 2.33 -1.11
N PHE A 43 10.30 1.08 -1.35
CA PHE A 43 10.96 -0.10 -0.81
C PHE A 43 12.36 -0.33 -1.44
N VAL A 44 12.57 0.03 -2.71
CA VAL A 44 13.89 -0.06 -3.36
C VAL A 44 14.84 0.95 -2.73
N LEU A 45 14.38 2.18 -2.48
CA LEU A 45 15.18 3.19 -1.80
C LEU A 45 15.54 2.74 -0.37
N VAL A 46 14.58 2.19 0.39
CA VAL A 46 14.85 1.64 1.72
C VAL A 46 15.86 0.50 1.65
N ALA A 47 15.71 -0.41 0.69
CA ALA A 47 16.61 -1.53 0.48
C ALA A 47 18.05 -1.08 0.17
N THR A 48 18.22 -0.12 -0.74
CA THR A 48 19.54 0.42 -1.10
C THR A 48 20.19 1.15 0.07
N MET A 49 19.44 1.96 0.82
CA MET A 49 19.95 2.65 2.00
C MET A 49 20.33 1.68 3.13
N ALA A 50 19.63 0.53 3.25
CA ALA A 50 19.91 -0.48 4.25
C ALA A 50 21.19 -1.28 3.97
N VAL A 51 21.60 -1.39 2.71
CA VAL A 51 22.88 -2.02 2.33
C VAL A 51 24.06 -1.10 2.63
N GLY A 52 23.87 0.22 2.50
CA GLY A 52 24.88 1.19 2.89
C GLY A 52 24.96 1.31 4.42
N GLU A 53 26.06 0.93 5.03
CA GLU A 53 26.30 0.96 6.50
C GLU A 53 26.21 2.36 7.12
N GLN A 54 25.84 3.38 6.35
CA GLN A 54 25.77 4.79 6.77
C GLN A 54 24.48 5.13 7.52
N PHE A 55 23.44 4.28 7.44
CA PHE A 55 22.13 4.57 7.97
C PHE A 55 21.69 3.56 9.03
N ASP A 56 21.09 4.06 10.10
CA ASP A 56 20.48 3.22 11.12
C ASP A 56 19.22 2.55 10.59
N ILE A 57 19.21 1.22 10.64
CA ILE A 57 18.13 0.36 10.13
C ILE A 57 16.78 0.70 10.77
N HIS A 58 16.76 0.95 12.08
CA HIS A 58 15.53 1.22 12.81
C HIS A 58 14.94 2.59 12.43
N ILE A 59 15.81 3.58 12.24
CA ILE A 59 15.41 4.92 11.81
C ILE A 59 14.87 4.88 10.39
N LEU A 60 15.50 4.13 9.46
CA LEU A 60 14.99 3.92 8.10
C LEU A 60 13.58 3.34 8.11
N VAL A 61 13.37 2.27 8.87
CA VAL A 61 12.06 1.61 8.97
C VAL A 61 11.00 2.56 9.53
N LEU A 62 11.32 3.28 10.62
CA LEU A 62 10.36 4.19 11.26
C LEU A 62 9.96 5.35 10.33
N ILE A 63 10.92 5.98 9.66
CA ILE A 63 10.63 7.07 8.74
C ILE A 63 9.78 6.58 7.58
N ALA A 64 10.18 5.49 6.92
CA ALA A 64 9.44 4.95 5.78
C ALA A 64 8.03 4.49 6.18
N ALA A 65 7.87 3.81 7.32
CA ALA A 65 6.57 3.36 7.81
C ALA A 65 5.65 4.52 8.19
N LEU A 66 6.15 5.53 8.91
CA LEU A 66 5.35 6.67 9.32
C LEU A 66 4.90 7.51 8.13
N THR A 67 5.81 7.84 7.22
CA THR A 67 5.51 8.72 6.08
C THR A 67 4.61 8.02 5.06
N SER A 68 4.84 6.75 4.75
CA SER A 68 3.95 5.98 3.87
C SER A 68 2.56 5.77 4.50
N THR A 69 2.47 5.53 5.83
CA THR A 69 1.19 5.41 6.53
C THR A 69 0.44 6.74 6.52
N ALA A 70 1.12 7.87 6.71
CA ALA A 70 0.50 9.18 6.62
C ALA A 70 -0.11 9.44 5.24
N ALA A 71 0.60 9.09 4.16
CA ALA A 71 0.10 9.16 2.80
C ALA A 71 -1.14 8.27 2.59
N LYS A 72 -1.09 7.01 3.06
CA LYS A 72 -2.23 6.07 2.98
C LYS A 72 -3.42 6.51 3.81
N GLN A 73 -3.19 7.21 4.91
CA GLN A 73 -4.25 7.83 5.70
C GLN A 73 -5.00 8.91 4.90
N ILE A 74 -4.31 9.67 4.06
CA ILE A 74 -4.95 10.65 3.16
C ILE A 74 -5.83 9.93 2.15
N ILE A 75 -5.34 8.87 1.48
CA ILE A 75 -6.14 8.07 0.54
C ILE A 75 -7.38 7.49 1.23
N PHE A 76 -7.21 6.98 2.44
CA PHE A 76 -8.31 6.48 3.26
C PHE A 76 -9.35 7.59 3.52
N TYR A 77 -8.93 8.80 3.92
CA TYR A 77 -9.86 9.91 4.17
C TYR A 77 -10.55 10.42 2.90
N VAL A 78 -9.87 10.45 1.77
CA VAL A 78 -10.48 10.76 0.47
C VAL A 78 -11.58 9.74 0.16
N SER A 79 -11.29 8.45 0.32
CA SER A 79 -12.26 7.36 0.13
C SER A 79 -13.40 7.45 1.16
N TYR A 80 -13.09 7.76 2.40
CA TYR A 80 -14.06 7.96 3.48
C TYR A 80 -15.04 9.10 3.18
N GLY A 81 -14.54 10.21 2.63
CA GLY A 81 -15.36 11.35 2.14
C GLY A 81 -16.14 11.00 0.87
N GLY A 82 -15.53 10.26 -0.04
CA GLY A 82 -16.09 9.84 -1.32
C GLY A 82 -17.37 9.02 -1.20
N ARG A 83 -17.66 8.42 -0.03
CA ARG A 83 -18.94 7.76 0.23
C ARG A 83 -20.16 8.66 -0.02
N LYS A 84 -20.04 9.97 0.10
CA LYS A 84 -21.14 10.92 -0.15
C LYS A 84 -21.58 10.92 -1.62
N ILE A 85 -20.66 10.60 -2.54
CA ILE A 85 -20.87 10.60 -3.99
C ILE A 85 -21.48 9.28 -4.49
N ILE A 86 -21.35 8.20 -3.69
CA ILE A 86 -21.86 6.88 -4.06
C ILE A 86 -23.39 6.85 -3.97
N SER A 87 -24.03 6.26 -5.00
CA SER A 87 -25.49 6.11 -5.06
C SER A 87 -26.05 5.32 -3.88
N GLU A 88 -27.29 5.62 -3.45
CA GLU A 88 -27.97 4.92 -2.35
C GLU A 88 -28.10 3.42 -2.60
N LYS A 89 -28.27 3.01 -3.88
CA LYS A 89 -28.30 1.61 -4.28
C LYS A 89 -27.00 0.89 -3.95
N THR A 90 -25.84 1.55 -4.21
CA THR A 90 -24.52 1.00 -3.89
C THR A 90 -24.30 0.98 -2.38
N LYS A 91 -24.70 2.01 -1.65
CA LYS A 91 -24.60 2.05 -0.19
C LYS A 91 -25.36 0.90 0.46
N LYS A 92 -26.59 0.60 0.01
CA LYS A 92 -27.39 -0.54 0.50
C LYS A 92 -26.67 -1.87 0.25
N ARG A 93 -26.12 -2.08 -0.95
CA ARG A 93 -25.35 -3.30 -1.29
C ARG A 93 -24.08 -3.48 -0.47
N MET A 94 -23.50 -2.39 0.04
CA MET A 94 -22.29 -2.41 0.87
C MET A 94 -22.57 -2.64 2.35
N LYS A 95 -23.82 -2.63 2.83
CA LYS A 95 -24.13 -2.84 4.24
C LYS A 95 -23.52 -4.13 4.83
N PRO A 96 -23.67 -5.32 4.22
CA PRO A 96 -23.06 -6.54 4.74
C PRO A 96 -21.54 -6.47 4.78
N PHE A 97 -20.92 -5.85 3.75
CA PHE A 97 -19.49 -5.61 3.72
C PHE A 97 -19.03 -4.68 4.86
N GLN A 98 -19.82 -3.66 5.22
CA GLN A 98 -19.50 -2.78 6.35
C GLN A 98 -19.48 -3.53 7.69
N LYS A 99 -20.39 -4.49 7.89
CA LYS A 99 -20.39 -5.35 9.09
C LYS A 99 -19.11 -6.20 9.14
N LEU A 100 -18.73 -6.80 8.02
CA LEU A 100 -17.47 -7.55 7.89
C LEU A 100 -16.26 -6.68 8.22
N VAL A 101 -16.21 -5.47 7.66
CA VAL A 101 -15.14 -4.48 7.87
C VAL A 101 -15.06 -4.02 9.32
N LYS A 102 -16.19 -3.79 10.00
CA LYS A 102 -16.19 -3.45 11.42
C LYS A 102 -15.49 -4.53 12.27
N ARG A 103 -15.63 -5.80 11.90
CA ARG A 103 -15.06 -6.94 12.62
C ARG A 103 -13.61 -7.23 12.23
N TYR A 104 -13.30 -7.25 10.95
CA TYR A 104 -12.01 -7.72 10.42
C TYR A 104 -11.17 -6.63 9.73
N GLY A 105 -11.66 -5.40 9.65
CA GLY A 105 -11.01 -4.33 8.92
C GLY A 105 -9.59 -4.00 9.41
N GLY A 106 -9.34 -4.15 10.72
CA GLY A 106 -8.00 -3.95 11.28
C GLY A 106 -7.01 -5.02 10.80
N SER A 107 -7.41 -6.28 10.86
CA SER A 107 -6.59 -7.38 10.35
C SER A 107 -6.37 -7.25 8.85
N ALA A 108 -7.42 -6.91 8.09
CA ALA A 108 -7.30 -6.69 6.65
C ALA A 108 -6.32 -5.54 6.32
N ALA A 109 -6.40 -4.43 7.05
CA ALA A 109 -5.47 -3.30 6.89
C ALA A 109 -4.03 -3.68 7.25
N PHE A 110 -3.84 -4.43 8.34
CA PHE A 110 -2.53 -4.90 8.77
C PHE A 110 -1.88 -5.82 7.71
N PHE A 111 -2.58 -6.87 7.29
CA PHE A 111 -2.03 -7.82 6.32
C PHE A 111 -1.80 -7.18 4.94
N ALA A 112 -2.69 -6.29 4.50
CA ALA A 112 -2.46 -5.53 3.28
C ALA A 112 -1.20 -4.66 3.38
N ALA A 113 -0.98 -4.01 4.54
CA ALA A 113 0.20 -3.19 4.78
C ALA A 113 1.50 -4.00 4.93
N ALA A 114 1.41 -5.21 5.49
CA ALA A 114 2.57 -6.07 5.76
C ALA A 114 3.05 -6.86 4.54
N THR A 115 2.32 -6.79 3.43
CA THR A 115 2.67 -7.48 2.17
C THR A 115 3.01 -6.48 1.07
N PRO A 116 3.84 -6.85 0.08
CA PRO A 116 4.17 -6.00 -1.07
C PRO A 116 3.04 -5.95 -2.12
N ILE A 117 1.82 -6.35 -1.76
CA ILE A 117 0.64 -6.29 -2.62
C ILE A 117 0.08 -4.85 -2.61
N PRO A 118 -0.55 -4.38 -3.71
CA PRO A 118 -1.20 -3.07 -3.73
C PRO A 118 -2.27 -2.96 -2.64
N ASP A 119 -1.91 -2.31 -1.55
CA ASP A 119 -2.72 -2.18 -0.33
C ASP A 119 -3.98 -1.31 -0.51
N ASP A 120 -3.99 -0.46 -1.54
CA ASP A 120 -5.13 0.38 -1.91
C ASP A 120 -6.39 -0.42 -2.26
N LEU A 121 -6.25 -1.66 -2.72
CA LEU A 121 -7.37 -2.60 -2.93
C LEU A 121 -8.18 -2.84 -1.65
N VAL A 122 -7.53 -2.76 -0.50
CA VAL A 122 -8.16 -2.92 0.81
C VAL A 122 -8.51 -1.56 1.40
N TYR A 123 -7.65 -0.56 1.28
CA TYR A 123 -7.80 0.73 1.95
C TYR A 123 -8.95 1.56 1.40
N ILE A 124 -9.16 1.58 0.07
CA ILE A 124 -10.28 2.30 -0.54
C ILE A 124 -11.63 1.72 -0.10
N PRO A 125 -11.89 0.40 -0.20
CA PRO A 125 -13.11 -0.19 0.35
C PRO A 125 -13.29 0.04 1.85
N LEU A 126 -12.23 -0.01 2.67
CA LEU A 126 -12.31 0.28 4.10
C LEU A 126 -12.75 1.73 4.37
N GLY A 127 -12.20 2.69 3.63
CA GLY A 127 -12.60 4.09 3.71
C GLY A 127 -14.07 4.29 3.34
N LEU A 128 -14.51 3.72 2.21
CA LEU A 128 -15.90 3.76 1.75
C LEU A 128 -16.87 3.07 2.73
N ALA A 129 -16.43 2.01 3.41
CA ALA A 129 -17.19 1.33 4.45
C ALA A 129 -17.25 2.09 5.78
N LYS A 130 -16.59 3.25 5.89
CA LYS A 130 -16.53 4.05 7.12
C LYS A 130 -15.86 3.31 8.29
N TYR A 131 -14.80 2.55 8.01
CA TYR A 131 -13.99 1.96 9.07
C TYR A 131 -13.37 3.04 9.98
N ASN A 132 -13.06 2.68 11.22
CA ASN A 132 -12.51 3.63 12.19
C ASN A 132 -11.12 4.14 11.77
N PRO A 133 -10.91 5.45 11.55
CA PRO A 133 -9.65 6.00 11.05
C PRO A 133 -8.45 5.75 11.97
N LYS A 134 -8.65 5.77 13.30
CA LYS A 134 -7.57 5.52 14.27
C LYS A 134 -7.12 4.07 14.23
N ARG A 135 -8.07 3.12 14.17
CA ARG A 135 -7.76 1.70 14.05
C ARG A 135 -7.10 1.39 12.71
N PHE A 136 -7.54 2.04 11.63
CA PHE A 136 -6.90 1.94 10.33
C PHE A 136 -5.44 2.41 10.39
N PHE A 137 -5.18 3.59 10.95
CA PHE A 137 -3.82 4.13 11.08
C PHE A 137 -2.89 3.18 11.83
N ILE A 138 -3.30 2.71 13.01
CA ILE A 138 -2.50 1.81 13.85
C ILE A 138 -2.22 0.49 13.12
N ALA A 139 -3.25 -0.13 12.54
CA ALA A 139 -3.10 -1.40 11.83
C ALA A 139 -2.18 -1.27 10.62
N THR A 140 -2.34 -0.20 9.83
CA THR A 140 -1.49 0.09 8.66
C THR A 140 -0.05 0.39 9.08
N LEU A 141 0.15 1.20 10.12
CA LEU A 141 1.49 1.51 10.62
C LEU A 141 2.23 0.24 11.07
N LEU A 142 1.58 -0.59 11.87
CA LEU A 142 2.19 -1.85 12.33
C LEU A 142 2.51 -2.77 11.14
N GLY A 143 1.62 -2.88 10.17
CA GLY A 143 1.88 -3.66 8.95
C GLY A 143 3.05 -3.11 8.14
N LYS A 144 3.14 -1.78 7.96
CA LYS A 144 4.26 -1.14 7.25
C LYS A 144 5.59 -1.30 7.99
N VAL A 145 5.58 -1.22 9.31
CA VAL A 145 6.78 -1.51 10.13
C VAL A 145 7.26 -2.94 9.87
N VAL A 146 6.37 -3.93 9.89
CA VAL A 146 6.73 -5.32 9.58
C VAL A 146 7.29 -5.44 8.16
N LEU A 147 6.61 -4.86 7.16
CA LEU A 147 7.04 -4.90 5.76
C LEU A 147 8.45 -4.31 5.60
N TYR A 148 8.68 -3.11 6.12
CA TYR A 148 9.99 -2.45 5.97
C TYR A 148 11.09 -3.14 6.76
N TYR A 149 10.80 -3.73 7.94
CA TYR A 149 11.80 -4.57 8.63
C TYR A 149 12.18 -5.79 7.81
N VAL A 150 11.21 -6.47 7.21
CA VAL A 150 11.50 -7.63 6.33
C VAL A 150 12.37 -7.19 5.15
N ILE A 151 12.04 -6.08 4.49
CA ILE A 151 12.83 -5.55 3.37
C ILE A 151 14.26 -5.22 3.80
N VAL A 152 14.41 -4.46 4.88
CA VAL A 152 15.71 -4.02 5.39
C VAL A 152 16.58 -5.22 5.80
N LEU A 153 16.00 -6.18 6.52
CA LEU A 153 16.73 -7.38 6.95
C LEU A 153 17.18 -8.22 5.75
N ILE A 154 16.29 -8.44 4.79
CA ILE A 154 16.66 -9.15 3.55
C ILE A 154 17.79 -8.41 2.83
N SER A 155 17.67 -7.10 2.66
CA SER A 155 18.67 -6.29 1.95
C SER A 155 20.00 -6.24 2.68
N HIS A 156 19.98 -6.15 4.01
CA HIS A 156 21.20 -6.12 4.84
C HIS A 156 21.97 -7.46 4.79
N TYR A 157 21.26 -8.60 4.86
CA TYR A 157 21.90 -9.92 4.87
C TYR A 157 22.21 -10.46 3.48
N MET A 158 21.41 -10.15 2.46
CA MET A 158 21.56 -10.69 1.09
C MET A 158 22.19 -9.70 0.12
N GLY A 159 22.37 -8.45 0.52
CA GLY A 159 22.85 -7.39 -0.34
C GLY A 159 21.89 -7.04 -1.47
N LEU A 160 22.36 -6.32 -2.47
CA LEU A 160 21.59 -5.96 -3.66
C LEU A 160 21.43 -7.10 -4.66
N SER A 161 22.06 -8.25 -4.43
CA SER A 161 22.06 -9.40 -5.36
C SER A 161 20.66 -9.91 -5.73
N LEU A 162 19.66 -9.70 -4.88
CA LEU A 162 18.26 -10.00 -5.19
C LEU A 162 17.59 -8.96 -6.10
N LEU A 163 18.08 -7.74 -6.08
CA LEU A 163 17.53 -6.64 -6.89
C LEU A 163 18.25 -6.51 -8.24
N GLU A 164 19.53 -6.91 -8.30
CA GLU A 164 20.33 -6.84 -9.52
C GLU A 164 19.65 -7.46 -10.75
N PRO A 165 19.07 -8.68 -10.71
CA PRO A 165 18.42 -9.26 -11.87
C PRO A 165 17.21 -8.44 -12.35
N ILE A 166 16.48 -7.82 -11.41
CA ILE A 166 15.30 -6.99 -11.71
C ILE A 166 15.74 -5.66 -12.32
N LEU A 167 16.87 -5.11 -11.85
CA LEU A 167 17.38 -3.80 -12.26
C LEU A 167 18.19 -3.86 -13.56
N GLN A 168 18.90 -4.96 -13.82
CA GLN A 168 19.68 -5.16 -15.05
C GLN A 168 18.79 -5.35 -16.29
N ASP A 169 17.58 -5.87 -16.12
CA ASP A 169 16.63 -6.07 -17.22
C ASP A 169 15.93 -4.76 -17.67
N ILE A 170 16.09 -3.65 -16.91
CA ILE A 170 15.49 -2.36 -17.23
C ILE A 170 16.45 -1.56 -18.15
N GLN A 171 16.72 -2.07 -19.35
CA GLN A 171 17.48 -1.32 -20.36
C GLN A 171 16.61 -0.28 -21.09
N ASP A 172 15.31 -0.51 -21.17
CA ASP A 172 14.34 0.40 -21.77
C ASP A 172 13.29 0.79 -20.72
N PRO A 173 13.15 2.06 -20.35
CA PRO A 173 12.19 2.50 -19.36
C PRO A 173 10.73 2.42 -19.85
N LEU A 174 10.49 2.37 -21.17
CA LEU A 174 9.15 2.39 -21.75
C LEU A 174 8.27 1.19 -21.31
N PRO A 175 8.73 -0.08 -21.35
CA PRO A 175 7.96 -1.22 -20.87
C PRO A 175 7.60 -1.10 -19.39
N VAL A 176 8.49 -0.53 -18.58
CA VAL A 176 8.26 -0.31 -17.14
C VAL A 176 7.12 0.68 -16.92
N TYR A 177 7.14 1.83 -17.60
CA TYR A 177 6.06 2.81 -17.52
C TYR A 177 4.73 2.25 -18.01
N LEU A 178 4.73 1.50 -19.12
CA LEU A 178 3.53 0.84 -19.64
C LEU A 178 2.98 -0.19 -18.64
N GLY A 179 3.87 -0.97 -18.01
CA GLY A 179 3.50 -1.93 -16.96
C GLY A 179 2.86 -1.26 -15.73
N ILE A 180 3.43 -0.15 -15.26
CA ILE A 180 2.88 0.64 -14.15
C ILE A 180 1.48 1.19 -14.50
N ILE A 181 1.32 1.75 -15.69
CA ILE A 181 0.02 2.28 -16.15
C ILE A 181 -1.00 1.14 -16.27
N ALA A 182 -0.63 0.02 -16.88
CA ALA A 182 -1.51 -1.13 -17.03
C ALA A 182 -1.93 -1.70 -15.67
N LEU A 183 -1.00 -1.80 -14.71
CA LEU A 183 -1.30 -2.22 -13.35
C LEU A 183 -2.26 -1.24 -12.66
N GLY A 184 -2.03 0.06 -12.76
CA GLY A 184 -2.90 1.09 -12.20
C GLY A 184 -4.33 1.01 -12.75
N VAL A 185 -4.48 0.83 -14.07
CA VAL A 185 -5.77 0.64 -14.73
C VAL A 185 -6.45 -0.65 -14.24
N ALA A 186 -5.73 -1.77 -14.24
CA ALA A 186 -6.26 -3.05 -13.78
C ALA A 186 -6.76 -2.97 -12.32
N MET A 187 -5.98 -2.35 -11.44
CA MET A 187 -6.35 -2.16 -10.03
C MET A 187 -7.57 -1.26 -9.87
N THR A 188 -7.67 -0.18 -10.65
CA THR A 188 -8.84 0.69 -10.66
C THR A 188 -10.09 -0.08 -11.09
N VAL A 189 -9.99 -0.90 -12.13
CA VAL A 189 -11.10 -1.76 -12.60
C VAL A 189 -11.51 -2.74 -11.50
N ILE A 190 -10.55 -3.39 -10.83
CA ILE A 190 -10.85 -4.32 -9.73
C ILE A 190 -11.61 -3.62 -8.60
N VAL A 191 -11.19 -2.41 -8.19
CA VAL A 191 -11.91 -1.65 -7.15
C VAL A 191 -13.34 -1.32 -7.61
N ILE A 192 -13.54 -0.89 -8.85
CA ILE A 192 -14.87 -0.62 -9.39
C ILE A 192 -15.73 -1.89 -9.38
N LEU A 193 -15.15 -3.03 -9.76
CA LEU A 193 -15.84 -4.32 -9.72
C LEU A 193 -16.22 -4.69 -8.29
N LEU A 194 -15.30 -4.57 -7.32
CA LEU A 194 -15.57 -4.82 -5.90
C LEU A 194 -16.73 -3.97 -5.36
N LEU A 195 -16.81 -2.70 -5.79
CA LEU A 195 -17.91 -1.81 -5.41
C LEU A 195 -19.24 -2.17 -6.08
N ARG A 196 -19.21 -2.78 -7.27
CA ARG A 196 -20.40 -3.23 -8.02
C ARG A 196 -20.88 -4.61 -7.56
N LEU A 197 -20.07 -5.38 -6.85
CA LEU A 197 -20.45 -6.70 -6.35
C LEU A 197 -21.69 -6.63 -5.46
N ASN A 198 -22.53 -7.66 -5.58
CA ASN A 198 -23.63 -7.85 -4.66
C ASN A 198 -23.15 -8.58 -3.41
N TRP A 199 -22.71 -7.81 -2.42
CA TRP A 199 -22.17 -8.33 -1.16
C TRP A 199 -23.18 -9.15 -0.37
N GLU A 200 -24.49 -8.90 -0.50
CA GLU A 200 -25.55 -9.72 0.12
C GLU A 200 -25.49 -11.16 -0.37
N ARG A 201 -25.37 -11.36 -1.68
CA ARG A 201 -25.33 -12.71 -2.26
C ARG A 201 -24.04 -13.43 -1.91
N ILE A 202 -22.91 -12.72 -1.90
CA ILE A 202 -21.59 -13.31 -1.61
C ILE A 202 -21.48 -13.63 -0.13
N LEU A 203 -21.73 -12.66 0.74
CA LEU A 203 -21.57 -12.83 2.18
C LEU A 203 -22.66 -13.69 2.80
N GLY A 204 -23.87 -13.74 2.20
CA GLY A 204 -24.92 -14.65 2.64
C GLY A 204 -24.51 -16.12 2.59
N ARG A 205 -23.57 -16.47 1.71
CA ARG A 205 -23.04 -17.85 1.61
C ARG A 205 -21.89 -18.13 2.58
N PHE A 206 -21.01 -17.14 2.83
CA PHE A 206 -19.79 -17.33 3.61
C PHE A 206 -19.84 -16.72 5.01
N ALA A 207 -20.70 -15.71 5.22
CA ALA A 207 -20.84 -14.98 6.46
C ALA A 207 -22.29 -14.55 6.68
N PRO A 208 -23.24 -15.50 6.89
CA PRO A 208 -24.68 -15.21 7.00
C PRO A 208 -25.00 -14.22 8.13
N TRP A 209 -24.21 -14.20 9.19
CA TRP A 209 -24.35 -13.24 10.30
C TRP A 209 -24.25 -11.75 9.88
N THR A 210 -23.71 -11.46 8.69
CA THR A 210 -23.64 -10.08 8.18
C THR A 210 -24.97 -9.59 7.62
N LEU A 211 -25.91 -10.49 7.37
CA LEU A 211 -27.24 -10.19 6.82
C LEU A 211 -28.30 -9.95 7.89
N ASP A 212 -28.07 -10.39 9.14
CA ASP A 212 -29.02 -10.21 10.23
C ASP A 212 -29.19 -8.73 10.56
N ASP A 213 -30.42 -8.22 10.42
CA ASP A 213 -30.77 -6.81 10.68
C ASP A 213 -30.93 -6.47 12.18
N ASN A 214 -30.54 -7.38 13.10
CA ASN A 214 -30.65 -7.19 14.52
C ASN A 214 -29.61 -6.27 15.15
N ASP A 215 -29.32 -5.12 14.53
CA ASP A 215 -28.55 -4.05 15.16
C ASP A 215 -29.49 -2.99 15.78
N ASN A 216 -30.31 -3.42 16.77
CA ASN A 216 -31.04 -2.54 17.67
C ASN A 216 -30.17 -1.97 18.81
N SER A 217 -28.84 -1.84 18.59
CA SER A 217 -27.89 -1.42 19.64
C SER A 217 -27.42 0.02 19.55
N ASP A 218 -28.05 0.87 18.72
CA ASP A 218 -27.73 2.32 18.68
C ASP A 218 -28.93 3.21 19.10
N GLN A 219 -29.75 2.73 20.07
CA GLN A 219 -30.70 3.58 20.81
C GLN A 219 -30.44 3.41 22.31
N ASN A 220 -29.38 4.06 22.81
CA ASN A 220 -29.31 4.63 24.19
C ASN A 220 -28.14 5.58 24.27
#